data_743d867a9f71224e52ed1817747d1838
#
_entry.id   743d867a9f71224e52ed1817747d1838
#
_cell.length_a   1.000
_cell.length_b   1.000
_cell.length_c   1.000
_cell.angle_alpha   90.00
_cell.angle_beta   90.00
_cell.angle_gamma   90.00
#
_symmetry.space_group_name_H-M   'P 1'
#
loop_
_entity.id
_entity.type
_entity.pdbx_description
1 polymer ?
#
loop_
_entity_poly.entity_id
_entity_poly.type
_entity_poly.pdbx_seq_one_letter_code
_entity_poly.pdbx_strand_id
1 'polypeptide(L)'
;MDGRQVTLLDQTIRPHLPSSYPGYVRDNKVGDIAVGTQMAHGAHLVYFPSHVNEFQLSPDGYHADEAPPDPFCQRVWAGGLIEFNTFNPLRVGDLTSQTKRIDNVAIKERSDADPLVLVNLALEMHNTRGHCVTEYRNLAYMKPIDLQRKTVKHRREPEFSHELTPTEIMLFRYSALSWNSHRIHYDAVYAQNVERHPGLLVHGPLTCTLLLQLLQTHMPQHMALKSFDYRAVSPMYCQQPVTLNGRWIQDALGTRTSNGTQLCELWAANNNGGLAMKGVATIVPLPSVQ
;
A
#
# COMPACT_ATOMS: atom_id res chain seq x y z
N MET A 1 10.20 15.02 -6.12
CA MET A 1 8.78 14.64 -5.91
C MET A 1 7.88 15.68 -6.57
N ASP A 2 7.19 15.28 -7.64
CA ASP A 2 6.33 16.17 -8.44
C ASP A 2 5.00 16.43 -7.70
N GLY A 3 4.63 17.70 -7.53
CA GLY A 3 3.38 18.12 -6.89
C GLY A 3 2.13 17.72 -7.66
N ARG A 4 2.22 17.66 -8.99
CA ARG A 4 1.09 17.21 -9.83
C ARG A 4 0.75 15.75 -9.60
N GLN A 5 1.75 14.86 -9.51
CA GLN A 5 1.55 13.44 -9.25
C GLN A 5 0.80 13.20 -7.93
N VAL A 6 1.23 13.85 -6.85
CA VAL A 6 0.57 13.68 -5.54
C VAL A 6 -0.81 14.37 -5.50
N THR A 7 -1.01 15.47 -6.25
CA THR A 7 -2.34 16.09 -6.43
C THR A 7 -3.30 15.15 -7.13
N LEU A 8 -2.87 14.48 -8.21
CA LEU A 8 -3.70 13.53 -8.94
C LEU A 8 -4.02 12.29 -8.09
N LEU A 9 -3.07 11.82 -7.25
CA LEU A 9 -3.33 10.76 -6.29
C LEU A 9 -4.39 11.18 -5.27
N ASP A 10 -4.25 12.35 -4.68
CA ASP A 10 -5.20 12.88 -3.71
C ASP A 10 -6.62 13.02 -4.31
N GLN A 11 -6.73 13.55 -5.53
CA GLN A 11 -8.01 13.64 -6.24
C GLN A 11 -8.61 12.26 -6.60
N THR A 12 -7.78 11.24 -6.70
CA THR A 12 -8.24 9.87 -6.98
C THR A 12 -8.81 9.21 -5.73
N ILE A 13 -8.16 9.36 -4.56
CA ILE A 13 -8.54 8.63 -3.34
C ILE A 13 -9.44 9.44 -2.41
N ARG A 14 -9.34 10.77 -2.38
CA ARG A 14 -10.11 11.64 -1.48
C ARG A 14 -11.62 11.41 -1.51
N PRO A 15 -12.30 11.28 -2.66
CA PRO A 15 -13.74 11.05 -2.69
C PRO A 15 -14.18 9.77 -1.97
N HIS A 16 -13.24 8.87 -1.68
CA HIS A 16 -13.45 7.57 -1.06
C HIS A 16 -12.91 7.50 0.37
N LEU A 17 -12.52 8.63 0.97
CA LEU A 17 -12.01 8.73 2.33
C LEU A 17 -13.03 9.45 3.22
N PRO A 18 -12.92 9.33 4.56
CA PRO A 18 -13.79 10.05 5.48
C PRO A 18 -13.80 11.56 5.20
N SER A 19 -14.93 12.22 5.39
CA SER A 19 -15.04 13.69 5.23
C SER A 19 -14.11 14.48 6.15
N SER A 20 -13.68 13.87 7.26
CA SER A 20 -12.65 14.39 8.17
C SER A 20 -11.22 14.27 7.64
N TYR A 21 -11.00 13.58 6.52
CA TYR A 21 -9.67 13.45 5.91
C TYR A 21 -9.12 14.84 5.59
N PRO A 22 -7.95 15.20 6.13
CA PRO A 22 -7.44 16.57 5.99
C PRO A 22 -7.13 16.92 4.54
N GLY A 23 -6.74 15.95 3.72
CA GLY A 23 -6.41 16.13 2.32
C GLY A 23 -5.44 17.29 2.07
N TYR A 24 -5.01 17.45 0.83
CA TYR A 24 -4.15 18.57 0.47
C TYR A 24 -4.94 19.78 -0.08
N VAL A 25 -6.14 19.55 -0.62
CA VAL A 25 -6.95 20.60 -1.26
C VAL A 25 -8.35 20.60 -0.64
N ARG A 26 -8.65 21.56 0.21
CA ARG A 26 -9.96 21.67 0.87
C ARG A 26 -11.06 22.26 -0.02
N ASP A 27 -10.68 23.11 -0.96
CA ASP A 27 -11.61 23.76 -1.89
C ASP A 27 -11.33 23.23 -3.29
N ASN A 28 -12.33 22.91 -4.07
CA ASN A 28 -12.22 22.46 -5.47
C ASN A 28 -11.37 23.37 -6.39
N LYS A 29 -10.45 24.14 -5.82
CA LYS A 29 -9.49 24.95 -6.55
C LYS A 29 -8.45 24.05 -7.18
N VAL A 30 -8.47 24.02 -8.50
CA VAL A 30 -7.50 23.33 -9.35
C VAL A 30 -6.14 23.99 -9.16
N GLY A 31 -5.25 23.34 -8.45
CA GLY A 31 -3.85 23.76 -8.27
C GLY A 31 -3.03 22.60 -7.75
N ASP A 32 -1.77 22.52 -8.18
CA ASP A 32 -0.86 21.52 -7.67
C ASP A 32 -0.54 21.80 -6.18
N ILE A 33 -0.30 20.73 -5.43
CA ILE A 33 0.12 20.85 -4.04
C ILE A 33 1.43 21.62 -3.96
N ALA A 34 1.48 22.60 -3.07
CA ALA A 34 2.60 23.54 -2.98
C ALA A 34 3.92 22.85 -2.67
N VAL A 35 5.01 23.33 -3.28
CA VAL A 35 6.38 22.93 -2.96
C VAL A 35 6.66 23.12 -1.47
N GLY A 36 7.35 22.17 -0.86
CA GLY A 36 7.66 22.14 0.57
C GLY A 36 6.58 21.42 1.41
N THR A 37 5.38 21.18 0.89
CA THR A 37 4.34 20.41 1.59
C THR A 37 4.82 18.99 1.85
N GLN A 38 4.70 18.49 3.08
CA GLN A 38 5.02 17.10 3.41
C GLN A 38 4.07 16.16 2.64
N MET A 39 4.64 15.13 2.03
CA MET A 39 3.85 14.13 1.31
C MET A 39 3.04 13.26 2.29
N ALA A 40 1.83 12.92 1.90
CA ALA A 40 1.01 11.97 2.65
C ALA A 40 1.66 10.59 2.67
N HIS A 41 1.50 9.88 3.77
CA HIS A 41 2.02 8.51 3.90
C HIS A 41 1.39 7.59 2.85
N GLY A 42 2.23 6.79 2.18
CA GLY A 42 1.81 5.96 1.05
C GLY A 42 1.88 6.65 -0.32
N ALA A 43 1.97 7.99 -0.39
CA ALA A 43 2.07 8.68 -1.68
C ALA A 43 3.34 8.33 -2.47
N HIS A 44 4.43 7.93 -1.79
CA HIS A 44 5.66 7.47 -2.44
C HIS A 44 5.45 6.22 -3.33
N LEU A 45 4.40 5.43 -3.09
CA LEU A 45 4.10 4.20 -3.83
C LEU A 45 3.68 4.44 -5.30
N VAL A 46 3.38 5.68 -5.69
CA VAL A 46 3.10 6.04 -7.08
C VAL A 46 4.29 6.73 -7.77
N TYR A 47 5.46 6.72 -7.14
CA TYR A 47 6.69 7.24 -7.73
C TYR A 47 7.67 6.11 -8.06
N PHE A 48 8.69 6.42 -8.83
CA PHE A 48 9.75 5.49 -9.25
C PHE A 48 9.21 4.24 -9.99
N PRO A 49 8.40 4.42 -11.03
CA PRO A 49 7.94 3.29 -11.85
C PRO A 49 9.13 2.61 -12.54
N SER A 50 8.96 1.33 -12.90
CA SER A 50 9.93 0.64 -13.74
C SER A 50 10.00 1.29 -15.14
N HIS A 51 11.21 1.43 -15.68
CA HIS A 51 11.48 2.08 -16.96
C HIS A 51 11.54 1.08 -18.12
N VAL A 52 10.85 -0.04 -18.05
CA VAL A 52 10.75 -1.02 -19.14
C VAL A 52 9.73 -0.55 -20.19
N ASN A 53 10.01 -0.83 -21.47
CA ASN A 53 9.05 -0.58 -22.53
C ASN A 53 7.99 -1.71 -22.60
N GLU A 54 6.90 -1.48 -23.32
CA GLU A 54 5.78 -2.41 -23.43
C GLU A 54 6.21 -3.82 -23.89
N PHE A 55 7.14 -3.93 -24.82
CA PHE A 55 7.60 -5.21 -25.36
C PHE A 55 8.48 -6.04 -24.38
N GLN A 56 8.88 -5.45 -23.28
CA GLN A 56 9.64 -6.09 -22.20
C GLN A 56 8.75 -6.53 -21.02
N LEU A 57 7.45 -6.26 -21.13
CA LEU A 57 6.50 -6.70 -20.11
C LEU A 57 6.19 -8.19 -20.25
N SER A 58 5.91 -8.83 -19.13
CA SER A 58 5.39 -10.19 -19.08
C SER A 58 3.96 -10.25 -19.67
N PRO A 59 3.44 -11.42 -20.03
CA PRO A 59 2.07 -11.57 -20.55
C PRO A 59 0.96 -11.05 -19.62
N ASP A 60 1.24 -10.95 -18.31
CA ASP A 60 0.35 -10.34 -17.32
C ASP A 60 0.34 -8.80 -17.38
N GLY A 61 1.17 -8.18 -18.24
CA GLY A 61 1.27 -6.73 -18.40
C GLY A 61 2.17 -6.04 -17.38
N TYR A 62 3.01 -6.79 -16.65
CA TYR A 62 3.94 -6.21 -15.69
C TYR A 62 5.40 -6.52 -16.02
N HIS A 63 6.35 -5.78 -15.45
CA HIS A 63 7.77 -6.03 -15.66
C HIS A 63 8.23 -7.30 -14.92
N ALA A 64 9.20 -7.99 -15.50
CA ALA A 64 9.70 -9.28 -15.02
C ALA A 64 11.02 -9.19 -14.24
N ASP A 65 11.48 -7.98 -13.88
CA ASP A 65 12.80 -7.76 -13.28
C ASP A 65 13.08 -8.63 -12.04
N GLU A 66 12.03 -8.90 -11.26
CA GLU A 66 12.14 -9.70 -10.04
C GLU A 66 11.43 -11.05 -10.15
N ALA A 67 10.92 -11.40 -11.33
CA ALA A 67 10.17 -12.63 -11.51
C ALA A 67 11.09 -13.85 -11.49
N PRO A 68 10.73 -14.90 -10.76
CA PRO A 68 11.40 -16.19 -10.89
C PRO A 68 11.05 -16.83 -12.23
N PRO A 69 11.82 -17.86 -12.67
CA PRO A 69 11.49 -18.61 -13.88
C PRO A 69 10.16 -19.37 -13.75
N ASP A 70 9.58 -19.74 -14.89
CA ASP A 70 8.41 -20.62 -14.92
C ASP A 70 8.59 -21.85 -14.01
N PRO A 71 7.50 -22.31 -13.37
CA PRO A 71 6.09 -21.99 -13.59
C PRO A 71 5.50 -20.92 -12.62
N PHE A 72 6.30 -20.15 -11.95
CA PHE A 72 5.87 -19.18 -10.92
C PHE A 72 5.49 -17.84 -11.55
N CYS A 73 4.44 -17.83 -12.37
CA CYS A 73 4.04 -16.66 -13.15
C CYS A 73 2.93 -15.80 -12.49
N GLN A 74 2.20 -16.33 -11.49
CA GLN A 74 1.19 -15.57 -10.78
C GLN A 74 1.82 -14.81 -9.62
N ARG A 75 1.78 -13.46 -9.66
CA ARG A 75 2.40 -12.61 -8.66
C ARG A 75 1.38 -11.99 -7.73
N VAL A 76 1.73 -11.91 -6.45
CA VAL A 76 0.95 -11.26 -5.41
C VAL A 76 1.83 -10.31 -4.60
N TRP A 77 1.32 -9.10 -4.34
CA TRP A 77 1.87 -8.22 -3.33
C TRP A 77 1.55 -8.81 -1.94
N ALA A 78 2.56 -9.39 -1.29
CA ALA A 78 2.35 -10.18 -0.07
C ALA A 78 2.39 -9.32 1.21
N GLY A 79 2.96 -8.12 1.15
CA GLY A 79 3.10 -7.22 2.29
C GLY A 79 4.45 -6.52 2.29
N GLY A 80 4.87 -6.05 3.46
CA GLY A 80 6.14 -5.39 3.63
C GLY A 80 6.23 -4.57 4.91
N LEU A 81 7.34 -3.86 5.04
CA LEU A 81 7.59 -2.87 6.08
C LEU A 81 7.97 -1.56 5.41
N ILE A 82 7.32 -0.47 5.79
CA ILE A 82 7.70 0.87 5.36
C ILE A 82 8.20 1.63 6.60
N GLU A 83 9.42 2.15 6.53
CA GLU A 83 10.04 2.96 7.58
C GLU A 83 10.21 4.40 7.08
N PHE A 84 9.72 5.35 7.87
CA PHE A 84 9.77 6.77 7.56
C PHE A 84 10.76 7.48 8.47
N ASN A 85 11.66 8.25 7.88
CA ASN A 85 12.52 9.15 8.65
C ASN A 85 11.71 10.38 9.07
N THR A 86 11.28 10.42 10.32
CA THR A 86 10.48 11.52 10.88
C THR A 86 11.20 12.85 10.96
N PHE A 87 12.55 12.85 10.90
CA PHE A 87 13.38 14.06 10.85
C PHE A 87 13.57 14.59 9.42
N ASN A 88 13.41 13.73 8.42
CA ASN A 88 13.55 14.10 7.01
C ASN A 88 12.41 13.51 6.17
N PRO A 89 11.15 13.93 6.40
CA PRO A 89 10.02 13.46 5.61
C PRO A 89 10.14 13.93 4.15
N LEU A 90 9.64 13.12 3.22
CA LEU A 90 9.51 13.49 1.82
C LEU A 90 8.59 14.70 1.66
N ARG A 91 9.00 15.66 0.83
CA ARG A 91 8.22 16.86 0.52
C ARG A 91 8.03 17.03 -0.98
N VAL A 92 6.96 17.69 -1.36
CA VAL A 92 6.74 18.14 -2.74
C VAL A 92 7.87 19.08 -3.15
N GLY A 93 8.43 18.85 -4.32
CA GLY A 93 9.60 19.58 -4.84
C GLY A 93 10.96 18.94 -4.46
N ASP A 94 11.02 17.96 -3.57
CA ASP A 94 12.27 17.27 -3.27
C ASP A 94 12.84 16.58 -4.54
N LEU A 95 14.11 16.84 -4.84
CA LEU A 95 14.86 16.02 -5.77
C LEU A 95 15.24 14.73 -5.03
N THR A 96 14.71 13.60 -5.51
CA THR A 96 14.76 12.33 -4.79
C THR A 96 15.25 11.22 -5.71
N SER A 97 16.11 10.36 -5.19
CA SER A 97 16.54 9.11 -5.82
C SER A 97 15.99 7.91 -5.06
N GLN A 98 15.80 6.80 -5.78
CA GLN A 98 15.48 5.51 -5.19
C GLN A 98 16.53 4.49 -5.62
N THR A 99 17.01 3.70 -4.66
CA THR A 99 17.80 2.49 -4.92
C THR A 99 16.92 1.28 -4.64
N LYS A 100 16.85 0.35 -5.59
CA LYS A 100 16.11 -0.91 -5.46
C LYS A 100 17.09 -2.07 -5.54
N ARG A 101 17.00 -3.03 -4.62
CA ARG A 101 17.76 -4.28 -4.65
C ARG A 101 16.88 -5.46 -4.22
N ILE A 102 17.19 -6.64 -4.74
CA ILE A 102 16.68 -7.88 -4.19
C ILE A 102 17.44 -8.15 -2.88
N ASP A 103 16.70 -8.21 -1.78
CA ASP A 103 17.28 -8.41 -0.45
C ASP A 103 17.38 -9.91 -0.12
N ASN A 104 16.32 -10.65 -0.42
CA ASN A 104 16.28 -12.10 -0.20
C ASN A 104 15.33 -12.79 -1.17
N VAL A 105 15.64 -14.03 -1.52
CA VAL A 105 14.76 -14.94 -2.25
C VAL A 105 14.66 -16.24 -1.48
N ALA A 106 13.44 -16.72 -1.25
CA ALA A 106 13.19 -17.95 -0.53
C ALA A 106 12.07 -18.77 -1.17
N ILE A 107 12.22 -20.08 -1.20
CA ILE A 107 11.15 -21.02 -1.56
C ILE A 107 10.46 -21.41 -0.26
N LYS A 108 9.15 -21.21 -0.22
CA LYS A 108 8.31 -21.62 0.91
C LYS A 108 7.51 -22.85 0.53
N GLU A 109 7.90 -23.97 1.11
CA GLU A 109 7.13 -25.21 1.01
C GLU A 109 5.79 -25.06 1.75
N ARG A 110 4.75 -25.72 1.23
CA ARG A 110 3.41 -25.76 1.82
C ARG A 110 2.92 -27.19 1.86
N SER A 111 2.35 -27.63 2.99
CA SER A 111 1.90 -29.01 3.19
C SER A 111 0.80 -29.44 2.21
N ASP A 112 -0.10 -28.52 1.87
CA ASP A 112 -1.34 -28.82 1.16
C ASP A 112 -1.48 -28.06 -0.17
N ALA A 113 -0.38 -27.49 -0.69
CA ALA A 113 -0.38 -26.71 -1.92
C ALA A 113 1.03 -26.66 -2.55
N ASP A 114 1.10 -26.28 -3.83
CA ASP A 114 2.38 -26.02 -4.50
C ASP A 114 3.24 -25.01 -3.71
N PRO A 115 4.56 -25.13 -3.75
CA PRO A 115 5.45 -24.16 -3.14
C PRO A 115 5.25 -22.76 -3.76
N LEU A 116 5.68 -21.73 -3.05
CA LEU A 116 5.72 -20.38 -3.58
C LEU A 116 7.14 -19.81 -3.43
N VAL A 117 7.50 -18.89 -4.33
CA VAL A 117 8.75 -18.14 -4.26
C VAL A 117 8.45 -16.78 -3.63
N LEU A 118 9.15 -16.47 -2.55
CA LEU A 118 9.13 -15.16 -1.91
C LEU A 118 10.33 -14.36 -2.42
N VAL A 119 10.07 -13.17 -2.94
CA VAL A 119 11.10 -12.22 -3.34
C VAL A 119 10.94 -10.98 -2.49
N ASN A 120 11.94 -10.69 -1.67
CA ASN A 120 11.96 -9.54 -0.80
C ASN A 120 12.84 -8.46 -1.42
N LEU A 121 12.27 -7.27 -1.61
CA LEU A 121 12.97 -6.11 -2.16
C LEU A 121 13.23 -5.11 -1.05
N ALA A 122 14.39 -4.45 -1.10
CA ALA A 122 14.68 -3.26 -0.31
C ALA A 122 14.74 -2.05 -1.27
N LEU A 123 13.93 -1.03 -0.97
CA LEU A 123 13.84 0.22 -1.72
C LEU A 123 14.15 1.37 -0.78
N GLU A 124 15.26 2.06 -1.03
CA GLU A 124 15.71 3.17 -0.19
C GLU A 124 15.57 4.49 -0.95
N MET A 125 14.89 5.45 -0.35
CA MET A 125 14.65 6.77 -0.93
C MET A 125 15.45 7.84 -0.18
N HIS A 126 16.18 8.63 -0.95
CA HIS A 126 17.01 9.71 -0.45
C HIS A 126 16.69 11.01 -1.19
N ASN A 127 16.64 12.11 -0.47
CA ASN A 127 16.65 13.45 -1.04
C ASN A 127 17.99 14.15 -0.77
N THR A 128 18.11 15.42 -1.12
CA THR A 128 19.36 16.21 -0.91
C THR A 128 19.74 16.36 0.57
N ARG A 129 18.80 16.10 1.50
CA ARG A 129 19.04 16.14 2.96
C ARG A 129 19.41 14.76 3.54
N GLY A 130 19.38 13.69 2.72
CA GLY A 130 19.70 12.33 3.13
C GLY A 130 18.54 11.35 3.03
N HIS A 131 18.58 10.27 3.81
CA HIS A 131 17.59 9.21 3.84
C HIS A 131 16.21 9.71 4.28
N CYS A 132 15.16 9.25 3.57
CA CYS A 132 13.75 9.62 3.81
C CYS A 132 12.86 8.43 4.15
N VAL A 133 12.91 7.38 3.32
CA VAL A 133 12.02 6.21 3.43
C VAL A 133 12.80 4.97 3.07
N THR A 134 12.62 3.89 3.83
CA THR A 134 12.96 2.53 3.41
C THR A 134 11.68 1.71 3.28
N GLU A 135 11.49 1.06 2.15
CA GLU A 135 10.42 0.10 1.93
C GLU A 135 11.02 -1.29 1.73
N TYR A 136 10.66 -2.24 2.59
CA TYR A 136 10.87 -3.66 2.38
C TYR A 136 9.60 -4.25 1.79
N ARG A 137 9.64 -4.60 0.51
CA ARG A 137 8.49 -5.10 -0.25
C ARG A 137 8.57 -6.60 -0.41
N ASN A 138 7.54 -7.30 -0.02
CA ASN A 138 7.46 -8.75 -0.12
C ASN A 138 6.54 -9.12 -1.28
N LEU A 139 7.09 -9.77 -2.29
CA LEU A 139 6.37 -10.34 -3.42
C LEU A 139 6.28 -11.85 -3.25
N ALA A 140 5.15 -12.45 -3.58
CA ALA A 140 4.98 -13.88 -3.64
C ALA A 140 4.63 -14.29 -5.06
N TYR A 141 5.36 -15.25 -5.59
CA TYR A 141 5.13 -15.84 -6.90
C TYR A 141 4.69 -17.28 -6.74
N MET A 142 3.67 -17.68 -7.48
CA MET A 142 3.09 -19.00 -7.40
C MET A 142 2.70 -19.51 -8.79
N LYS A 143 2.49 -20.80 -8.90
CA LYS A 143 1.84 -21.39 -10.07
C LYS A 143 0.40 -20.89 -10.12
N PRO A 144 -0.23 -20.81 -11.30
CA PRO A 144 -1.65 -20.53 -11.41
C PRO A 144 -2.46 -21.53 -10.57
N ILE A 145 -3.25 -21.03 -9.63
CA ILE A 145 -4.05 -21.86 -8.73
C ILE A 145 -5.50 -21.42 -8.74
N ASP A 146 -6.38 -22.37 -8.47
CA ASP A 146 -7.76 -22.07 -8.15
C ASP A 146 -7.84 -21.46 -6.74
N LEU A 147 -8.27 -20.20 -6.65
CA LEU A 147 -8.16 -19.37 -5.43
C LEU A 147 -9.28 -19.63 -4.42
N GLN A 148 -9.58 -20.89 -4.10
CA GLN A 148 -10.41 -21.20 -2.95
C GLN A 148 -9.62 -20.97 -1.65
N ARG A 149 -9.54 -19.71 -1.20
CA ARG A 149 -8.90 -19.37 0.09
C ARG A 149 -9.93 -19.37 1.21
N LYS A 150 -9.58 -20.00 2.33
CA LYS A 150 -10.38 -19.91 3.56
C LYS A 150 -10.47 -18.44 3.99
N THR A 151 -11.68 -17.97 4.24
CA THR A 151 -11.91 -16.61 4.76
C THR A 151 -11.38 -16.51 6.18
N VAL A 152 -10.42 -15.63 6.42
CA VAL A 152 -9.92 -15.29 7.75
C VAL A 152 -10.57 -13.99 8.17
N LYS A 153 -11.22 -13.95 9.34
CA LYS A 153 -11.81 -12.72 9.91
C LYS A 153 -10.88 -12.09 10.93
N HIS A 154 -10.92 -10.78 11.04
CA HIS A 154 -10.26 -10.09 12.16
C HIS A 154 -11.03 -10.36 13.45
N ARG A 155 -10.32 -10.53 14.59
CA ARG A 155 -10.94 -10.94 15.84
C ARG A 155 -11.30 -9.78 16.78
N ARG A 156 -10.77 -8.58 16.50
CA ARG A 156 -10.96 -7.41 17.37
C ARG A 156 -11.89 -6.41 16.69
N GLU A 157 -12.70 -5.72 17.48
CA GLU A 157 -13.54 -4.64 17.02
C GLU A 157 -12.69 -3.40 16.74
N PRO A 158 -12.98 -2.64 15.67
CA PRO A 158 -12.29 -1.40 15.37
C PRO A 158 -12.71 -0.28 16.33
N GLU A 159 -11.80 0.65 16.62
CA GLU A 159 -12.12 1.92 17.28
C GLU A 159 -12.54 3.01 16.28
N PHE A 160 -12.06 2.87 15.05
CA PHE A 160 -12.47 3.71 13.93
C PHE A 160 -12.49 2.89 12.64
N SER A 161 -13.44 3.20 11.78
CA SER A 161 -13.63 2.49 10.51
C SER A 161 -14.17 3.41 9.44
N HIS A 162 -13.97 3.01 8.19
CA HIS A 162 -14.54 3.69 7.03
C HIS A 162 -14.85 2.66 5.94
N GLU A 163 -16.05 2.75 5.38
CA GLU A 163 -16.48 1.91 4.27
C GLU A 163 -16.33 2.66 2.95
N LEU A 164 -15.86 1.97 1.92
CA LEU A 164 -15.80 2.47 0.56
C LEU A 164 -16.03 1.35 -0.44
N THR A 165 -16.40 1.72 -1.66
CA THR A 165 -16.47 0.78 -2.79
C THR A 165 -15.44 1.21 -3.83
N PRO A 166 -14.35 0.43 -4.04
CA PRO A 166 -13.37 0.72 -5.08
C PRO A 166 -14.02 0.67 -6.46
N THR A 167 -13.81 1.70 -7.26
CA THR A 167 -14.38 1.82 -8.60
C THR A 167 -13.35 1.49 -9.68
N GLU A 168 -13.79 1.13 -10.88
CA GLU A 168 -12.92 0.94 -12.04
C GLU A 168 -12.14 2.22 -12.36
N ILE A 169 -12.76 3.39 -12.15
CA ILE A 169 -12.10 4.69 -12.35
C ILE A 169 -10.95 4.86 -11.35
N MET A 170 -11.15 4.49 -10.09
CA MET A 170 -10.09 4.54 -9.06
C MET A 170 -8.93 3.61 -9.45
N LEU A 171 -9.22 2.38 -9.87
CA LEU A 171 -8.20 1.41 -10.27
C LEU A 171 -7.41 1.90 -11.49
N PHE A 172 -8.11 2.37 -12.52
CA PHE A 172 -7.48 2.91 -13.73
C PHE A 172 -6.55 4.09 -13.41
N ARG A 173 -7.03 5.07 -12.63
CA ARG A 173 -6.23 6.22 -12.23
C ARG A 173 -5.01 5.82 -11.39
N TYR A 174 -5.17 4.88 -10.47
CA TYR A 174 -4.06 4.40 -9.66
C TYR A 174 -3.04 3.64 -10.50
N SER A 175 -3.48 2.80 -11.45
CA SER A 175 -2.61 2.16 -12.45
C SER A 175 -1.81 3.19 -13.24
N ALA A 176 -2.47 4.24 -13.75
CA ALA A 176 -1.80 5.30 -14.50
C ALA A 176 -0.77 6.07 -13.65
N LEU A 177 -1.12 6.40 -12.41
CA LEU A 177 -0.24 7.12 -11.49
C LEU A 177 0.99 6.29 -11.09
N SER A 178 0.85 4.99 -10.90
CA SER A 178 1.93 4.08 -10.53
C SER A 178 2.63 3.44 -11.72
N TRP A 179 2.20 3.75 -12.95
CA TRP A 179 2.66 3.13 -14.19
C TRP A 179 2.56 1.60 -14.16
N ASN A 180 1.50 1.12 -13.50
CA ASN A 180 1.24 -0.30 -13.29
C ASN A 180 0.24 -0.82 -14.30
N SER A 181 0.72 -1.57 -15.27
CA SER A 181 -0.07 -2.17 -16.34
C SER A 181 -0.42 -3.65 -16.10
N HIS A 182 -0.37 -4.13 -14.85
CA HIS A 182 -0.78 -5.50 -14.53
C HIS A 182 -2.27 -5.68 -14.85
N ARG A 183 -2.57 -6.61 -15.76
CA ARG A 183 -3.89 -6.78 -16.39
C ARG A 183 -5.01 -7.09 -15.40
N ILE A 184 -4.71 -7.69 -14.27
CA ILE A 184 -5.72 -7.98 -13.22
C ILE A 184 -6.43 -6.74 -12.68
N HIS A 185 -5.89 -5.54 -12.91
CA HIS A 185 -6.47 -4.29 -12.40
C HIS A 185 -7.37 -3.57 -13.40
N TYR A 186 -7.31 -3.92 -14.70
CA TYR A 186 -8.08 -3.23 -15.76
C TYR A 186 -8.68 -4.14 -16.83
N ASP A 187 -8.20 -5.38 -16.98
CA ASP A 187 -8.69 -6.35 -17.96
C ASP A 187 -9.49 -7.44 -17.24
N ALA A 188 -10.82 -7.26 -17.18
CA ALA A 188 -11.70 -8.19 -16.50
C ALA A 188 -11.70 -9.59 -17.14
N VAL A 189 -11.54 -9.67 -18.47
CA VAL A 189 -11.49 -10.95 -19.19
C VAL A 189 -10.24 -11.72 -18.82
N TYR A 190 -9.09 -11.04 -18.75
CA TYR A 190 -7.84 -11.65 -18.29
C TYR A 190 -7.94 -12.08 -16.82
N ALA A 191 -8.39 -11.20 -15.95
CA ALA A 191 -8.52 -11.50 -14.52
C ALA A 191 -9.39 -12.75 -14.26
N GLN A 192 -10.51 -12.88 -15.00
CA GLN A 192 -11.44 -14.00 -14.84
C GLN A 192 -10.98 -15.28 -15.52
N ASN A 193 -10.51 -15.19 -16.78
CA ASN A 193 -10.28 -16.39 -17.58
C ASN A 193 -8.85 -16.94 -17.43
N VAL A 194 -7.88 -16.07 -17.14
CA VAL A 194 -6.48 -16.48 -17.00
C VAL A 194 -6.11 -16.65 -15.53
N GLU A 195 -6.36 -15.63 -14.68
CA GLU A 195 -5.96 -15.68 -13.27
C GLU A 195 -7.06 -16.20 -12.33
N ARG A 196 -8.25 -16.51 -12.86
CA ARG A 196 -9.36 -17.14 -12.12
C ARG A 196 -9.91 -16.28 -10.98
N HIS A 197 -9.81 -14.96 -11.08
CA HIS A 197 -10.42 -14.03 -10.14
C HIS A 197 -11.88 -13.77 -10.52
N PRO A 198 -12.78 -13.48 -9.56
CA PRO A 198 -14.19 -13.14 -9.88
C PRO A 198 -14.37 -11.79 -10.56
N GLY A 199 -13.35 -10.93 -10.58
CA GLY A 199 -13.39 -9.59 -11.19
C GLY A 199 -12.05 -8.89 -11.06
N LEU A 200 -12.02 -7.58 -11.38
CA LEU A 200 -10.82 -6.76 -11.27
C LEU A 200 -10.36 -6.64 -9.80
N LEU A 201 -9.06 -6.76 -9.58
CA LEU A 201 -8.47 -6.69 -8.25
C LEU A 201 -8.11 -5.26 -7.87
N VAL A 202 -8.29 -4.93 -6.60
CA VAL A 202 -7.75 -3.71 -6.00
C VAL A 202 -6.24 -3.90 -5.81
N HIS A 203 -5.45 -2.89 -6.16
CA HIS A 203 -4.00 -2.93 -5.98
C HIS A 203 -3.62 -3.07 -4.50
N GLY A 204 -2.67 -3.95 -4.20
CA GLY A 204 -2.11 -4.06 -2.85
C GLY A 204 -1.55 -2.71 -2.33
N PRO A 205 -0.71 -2.00 -3.10
CA PRO A 205 -0.22 -0.67 -2.70
C PRO A 205 -1.33 0.37 -2.54
N LEU A 206 -2.41 0.34 -3.32
CA LEU A 206 -3.58 1.22 -3.10
C LEU A 206 -4.23 0.93 -1.75
N THR A 207 -4.41 -0.34 -1.40
CA THR A 207 -4.96 -0.73 -0.10
C THR A 207 -4.07 -0.24 1.05
N CYS A 208 -2.75 -0.39 0.92
CA CYS A 208 -1.79 0.14 1.88
C CYS A 208 -1.92 1.67 2.02
N THR A 209 -1.99 2.39 0.89
CA THR A 209 -2.20 3.85 0.88
C THR A 209 -3.48 4.23 1.60
N LEU A 210 -4.61 3.58 1.29
CA LEU A 210 -5.90 3.88 1.92
C LEU A 210 -5.88 3.66 3.44
N LEU A 211 -5.25 2.57 3.92
CA LEU A 211 -5.07 2.32 5.35
C LEU A 211 -4.23 3.40 6.04
N LEU A 212 -3.14 3.84 5.40
CA LEU A 212 -2.30 4.91 5.92
C LEU A 212 -3.02 6.27 5.93
N GLN A 213 -3.89 6.54 4.95
CA GLN A 213 -4.71 7.75 4.93
C GLN A 213 -5.81 7.72 6.02
N LEU A 214 -6.42 6.55 6.27
CA LEU A 214 -7.33 6.38 7.40
C LEU A 214 -6.61 6.65 8.73
N LEU A 215 -5.41 6.10 8.92
CA LEU A 215 -4.61 6.37 10.11
C LEU A 215 -4.33 7.87 10.27
N GLN A 216 -3.92 8.55 9.19
CA GLN A 216 -3.60 9.97 9.22
C GLN A 216 -4.80 10.83 9.67
N THR A 217 -6.03 10.40 9.36
CA THR A 217 -7.25 11.07 9.80
C THR A 217 -7.45 11.01 11.33
N HIS A 218 -6.91 9.96 11.97
CA HIS A 218 -7.10 9.69 13.40
C HIS A 218 -5.83 9.87 14.24
N MET A 219 -4.70 10.13 13.58
CA MET A 219 -3.41 10.32 14.24
C MET A 219 -3.37 11.70 14.93
N PRO A 220 -2.90 11.81 16.20
CA PRO A 220 -2.72 13.10 16.85
C PRO A 220 -1.76 14.01 16.09
N GLN A 221 -2.07 15.33 16.03
CA GLN A 221 -1.28 16.29 15.24
C GLN A 221 0.20 16.42 15.65
N HIS A 222 0.50 16.12 16.93
CA HIS A 222 1.86 16.17 17.47
C HIS A 222 2.64 14.84 17.29
N MET A 223 2.11 13.91 16.51
CA MET A 223 2.69 12.59 16.27
C MET A 223 3.03 12.43 14.78
N ALA A 224 3.99 11.53 14.52
CA ALA A 224 4.42 11.16 13.18
C ALA A 224 4.42 9.64 13.02
N LEU A 225 4.08 9.15 11.84
CA LEU A 225 4.23 7.74 11.49
C LEU A 225 5.72 7.42 11.30
N LYS A 226 6.23 6.47 12.09
CA LYS A 226 7.60 5.96 12.01
C LYS A 226 7.69 4.73 11.11
N SER A 227 6.75 3.80 11.23
CA SER A 227 6.75 2.60 10.40
C SER A 227 5.36 1.99 10.25
N PHE A 228 5.20 1.19 9.19
CA PHE A 228 4.02 0.35 8.98
C PHE A 228 4.47 -1.03 8.50
N ASP A 229 4.34 -2.03 9.36
CA ASP A 229 4.57 -3.45 9.04
C ASP A 229 3.23 -4.10 8.68
N TYR A 230 3.11 -4.65 7.46
CA TYR A 230 1.83 -5.12 6.95
C TYR A 230 1.96 -6.36 6.08
N ARG A 231 0.87 -7.09 5.97
CA ARG A 231 0.75 -8.22 5.05
C ARG A 231 -0.61 -8.26 4.36
N ALA A 232 -0.62 -8.63 3.08
CA ALA A 232 -1.82 -9.01 2.36
C ALA A 232 -2.22 -10.44 2.73
N VAL A 233 -3.53 -10.67 2.87
CA VAL A 233 -4.11 -11.95 3.30
C VAL A 233 -5.00 -12.53 2.20
N SER A 234 -5.90 -11.70 1.64
CA SER A 234 -6.77 -12.10 0.53
C SER A 234 -7.01 -10.91 -0.42
N PRO A 235 -7.36 -11.17 -1.68
CA PRO A 235 -7.66 -10.09 -2.61
C PRO A 235 -8.95 -9.35 -2.22
N MET A 236 -9.02 -8.07 -2.61
CA MET A 236 -10.24 -7.28 -2.69
C MET A 236 -10.58 -7.02 -4.14
N TYR A 237 -11.87 -6.92 -4.43
CA TYR A 237 -12.35 -6.76 -5.81
C TYR A 237 -13.03 -5.41 -6.02
N CYS A 238 -12.88 -4.91 -7.24
CA CYS A 238 -13.58 -3.73 -7.71
C CYS A 238 -15.09 -3.91 -7.61
N GLN A 239 -15.83 -2.82 -7.37
CA GLN A 239 -17.29 -2.80 -7.22
C GLN A 239 -17.85 -3.62 -6.03
N GLN A 240 -16.99 -4.06 -5.11
CA GLN A 240 -17.40 -4.69 -3.87
C GLN A 240 -17.08 -3.79 -2.67
N PRO A 241 -18.02 -3.60 -1.71
CA PRO A 241 -17.76 -2.85 -0.51
C PRO A 241 -16.57 -3.42 0.27
N VAL A 242 -15.74 -2.54 0.77
CA VAL A 242 -14.59 -2.87 1.64
C VAL A 242 -14.62 -1.94 2.85
N THR A 243 -14.18 -2.43 4.00
CA THR A 243 -14.01 -1.62 5.20
C THR A 243 -12.53 -1.46 5.53
N LEU A 244 -12.12 -0.24 5.77
CA LEU A 244 -10.84 0.13 6.36
C LEU A 244 -11.06 0.32 7.86
N ASN A 245 -10.21 -0.26 8.68
CA ASN A 245 -10.41 -0.31 10.13
C ASN A 245 -9.11 0.02 10.86
N GLY A 246 -9.23 0.60 12.05
CA GLY A 246 -8.10 0.87 12.91
C GLY A 246 -8.45 0.73 14.39
N ARG A 247 -7.44 0.39 15.17
CA ARG A 247 -7.52 0.25 16.62
C ARG A 247 -6.19 0.58 17.26
N TRP A 248 -6.21 1.41 18.29
CA TRP A 248 -5.03 1.68 19.11
C TRP A 248 -4.69 0.47 19.99
N ILE A 249 -3.43 0.08 19.98
CA ILE A 249 -2.93 -1.00 20.82
C ILE A 249 -2.55 -0.40 22.18
N GLN A 250 -3.16 -0.91 23.24
CA GLN A 250 -2.82 -0.58 24.62
C GLN A 250 -1.88 -1.65 25.19
N ASP A 251 -0.95 -1.24 26.04
CA ASP A 251 -0.15 -2.18 26.81
C ASP A 251 -0.98 -2.89 27.92
N ALA A 252 -0.37 -3.83 28.62
CA ALA A 252 -1.03 -4.57 29.71
C ALA A 252 -1.53 -3.67 30.88
N LEU A 253 -1.06 -2.43 30.95
CA LEU A 253 -1.44 -1.44 31.96
C LEU A 253 -2.52 -0.46 31.46
N GLY A 254 -2.99 -0.64 30.20
CA GLY A 254 -3.96 0.27 29.57
C GLY A 254 -3.34 1.61 29.16
N THR A 255 -2.02 1.74 29.22
CA THR A 255 -1.30 2.94 28.80
C THR A 255 -0.89 2.82 27.33
N ARG A 256 -0.87 3.96 26.65
CA ARG A 256 -0.30 4.05 25.30
C ARG A 256 1.22 4.13 25.47
N THR A 257 1.88 2.99 25.53
CA THR A 257 3.34 2.72 25.59
C THR A 257 4.26 3.73 26.31
N SER A 258 5.34 3.24 26.94
CA SER A 258 6.43 4.06 27.49
C SER A 258 7.12 4.87 26.38
N ASN A 259 7.57 6.08 26.68
CA ASN A 259 8.28 7.01 25.78
C ASN A 259 7.44 7.69 24.69
N GLY A 260 6.11 7.80 24.85
CA GLY A 260 5.24 8.51 23.89
C GLY A 260 5.02 7.78 22.55
N THR A 261 5.63 6.61 22.33
CA THR A 261 5.36 5.79 21.15
C THR A 261 3.95 5.19 21.23
N GLN A 262 3.20 5.18 20.16
CA GLN A 262 1.87 4.57 20.05
C GLN A 262 1.89 3.53 18.94
N LEU A 263 1.14 2.44 19.13
CA LEU A 263 0.92 1.42 18.11
C LEU A 263 -0.55 1.44 17.69
N CYS A 264 -0.78 1.31 16.38
CA CYS A 264 -2.12 1.21 15.83
C CYS A 264 -2.19 -0.01 14.91
N GLU A 265 -3.11 -0.92 15.19
CA GLU A 265 -3.44 -2.01 14.29
C GLU A 265 -4.40 -1.48 13.21
N LEU A 266 -4.06 -1.71 11.94
CA LEU A 266 -4.86 -1.33 10.78
C LEU A 266 -5.21 -2.57 9.98
N TRP A 267 -6.44 -2.64 9.44
CA TRP A 267 -6.80 -3.72 8.53
C TRP A 267 -7.88 -3.31 7.55
N ALA A 268 -7.83 -3.94 6.37
CA ALA A 268 -8.89 -3.89 5.38
C ALA A 268 -9.64 -5.23 5.36
N ALA A 269 -10.96 -5.17 5.27
CA ALA A 269 -11.82 -6.34 5.13
C ALA A 269 -12.73 -6.20 3.91
N ASN A 270 -13.00 -7.33 3.25
CA ASN A 270 -13.94 -7.40 2.13
C ASN A 270 -15.41 -7.42 2.62
N ASN A 271 -16.35 -7.38 1.69
CA ASN A 271 -17.80 -7.36 1.95
C ASN A 271 -18.33 -8.52 2.82
N ASN A 272 -17.59 -9.63 2.93
CA ASN A 272 -17.94 -10.76 3.79
C ASN A 272 -17.23 -10.72 5.16
N GLY A 273 -16.58 -9.62 5.48
CA GLY A 273 -15.73 -9.45 6.67
C GLY A 273 -14.43 -10.25 6.62
N GLY A 274 -14.07 -10.76 5.44
CA GLY A 274 -12.80 -11.46 5.23
C GLY A 274 -11.62 -10.49 5.23
N LEU A 275 -10.60 -10.82 5.99
CA LEU A 275 -9.38 -10.00 6.12
C LEU A 275 -8.62 -9.96 4.80
N ALA A 276 -8.43 -8.77 4.25
CA ALA A 276 -7.71 -8.57 2.99
C ALA A 276 -6.27 -8.12 3.22
N MET A 277 -6.06 -7.15 4.08
CA MET A 277 -4.74 -6.68 4.49
C MET A 277 -4.77 -6.34 5.96
N LYS A 278 -3.66 -6.54 6.68
CA LYS A 278 -3.50 -6.08 8.05
C LYS A 278 -2.08 -5.65 8.33
N GLY A 279 -1.90 -4.76 9.29
CA GLY A 279 -0.58 -4.31 9.72
C GLY A 279 -0.60 -3.56 11.04
N VAL A 280 0.58 -3.24 11.52
CA VAL A 280 0.79 -2.44 12.73
C VAL A 280 1.61 -1.20 12.36
N ALA A 281 1.05 -0.05 12.66
CA ALA A 281 1.71 1.23 12.52
C ALA A 281 2.37 1.63 13.85
N THR A 282 3.63 2.05 13.78
CA THR A 282 4.36 2.65 14.89
C THR A 282 4.37 4.16 14.73
N ILE A 283 3.88 4.87 15.74
CA ILE A 283 3.70 6.31 15.74
C ILE A 283 4.51 6.90 16.89
N VAL A 284 5.27 7.95 16.62
CA VAL A 284 6.16 8.58 17.57
C VAL A 284 5.88 10.08 17.68
N PRO A 285 6.23 10.74 18.79
CA PRO A 285 6.16 12.19 18.87
C PRO A 285 6.93 12.85 17.71
N LEU A 286 6.39 13.94 17.16
CA LEU A 286 7.12 14.74 16.20
C LEU A 286 8.45 15.19 16.81
N PRO A 287 9.55 15.18 16.01
CA PRO A 287 10.82 15.74 16.48
C PRO A 287 10.64 17.19 16.93
N SER A 288 11.21 17.54 18.07
CA SER A 288 11.27 18.94 18.49
C SER A 288 12.06 19.73 17.44
N VAL A 289 11.47 20.79 16.92
CA VAL A 289 12.21 21.73 16.06
C VAL A 289 13.24 22.43 16.95
N GLN A 290 14.51 22.08 16.76
CA GLN A 290 15.62 22.81 17.37
C GLN A 290 15.89 24.11 16.61
#